data_1d302a340e4b556d8ba03b5b7dd8713b
#
_entry.id   1d302a340e4b556d8ba03b5b7dd8713b
#
_cell.length_a   1.000
_cell.length_b   1.000
_cell.length_c   1.000
_cell.angle_alpha   90.00
_cell.angle_beta   90.00
_cell.angle_gamma   90.00
#
_symmetry.space_group_name_H-M   'P 1'
#
loop_
_entity.id
_entity.type
_entity.pdbx_description
1 polymer ?
#
loop_
_entity_poly.entity_id
_entity_poly.type
_entity_poly.pdbx_seq_one_letter_code
_entity_poly.pdbx_strand_id
1 'polypeptide(L)'
;MLGAIIGDIAGSRFEFHNHRSKEFVLFTPECRVTDDSIMTLAVAQAIMDTLVTLGRSRPAHAAGGGRAGATDARPSLKDDANRPAATSIPWTAAALDLLAQNTIRAMQRLGRHYPDCGYGGHFASWMFSDQPRPYQSYGNGAAMRISPVGFFARSEDEVKQLSRAVTAVTHDHPEGLKGAEATAMVIFLARQGRSKVEIRRRIVADYYPLDFTIDQIRSTYGFNESCQGTVPQAIEAFLESQSFEDAIRTAISVGGDSDTLAAITGAMAEACYGIPDAIRSQALGYLDAQLRAIEDAWELQFP
;
A
#
# COMPACT_ATOMS: atom_id res chain seq x y z
N MET A 1 0.87 3.67 -5.40
CA MET A 1 1.43 2.61 -4.53
C MET A 1 2.85 2.92 -4.04
N LEU A 2 3.59 3.75 -4.74
CA LEU A 2 4.94 4.18 -4.35
C LEU A 2 4.99 4.85 -2.97
N GLY A 3 3.93 5.54 -2.56
CA GLY A 3 3.84 6.15 -1.23
C GLY A 3 3.96 5.15 -0.07
N ALA A 4 3.48 3.91 -0.25
CA ALA A 4 3.72 2.84 0.72
C ALA A 4 5.21 2.49 0.82
N ILE A 5 5.87 2.32 -0.32
CA ILE A 5 7.30 2.03 -0.41
C ILE A 5 8.14 3.17 0.20
N ILE A 6 7.76 4.42 -0.03
CA ILE A 6 8.42 5.59 0.57
C ILE A 6 8.28 5.57 2.10
N GLY A 7 7.07 5.26 2.59
CA GLY A 7 6.81 5.17 4.02
C GLY A 7 7.64 4.08 4.69
N ASP A 8 7.67 2.89 4.12
CA ASP A 8 8.50 1.77 4.53
C ASP A 8 9.98 2.17 4.62
N ILE A 9 10.57 2.64 3.51
CA ILE A 9 11.98 3.04 3.46
C ILE A 9 12.29 4.09 4.53
N ALA A 10 11.48 5.15 4.65
CA ALA A 10 11.71 6.21 5.61
C ALA A 10 11.54 5.74 7.07
N GLY A 11 10.61 4.83 7.32
CA GLY A 11 10.30 4.27 8.64
C GLY A 11 11.26 3.18 9.10
N SER A 12 11.87 2.43 8.16
CA SER A 12 12.64 1.20 8.41
C SER A 12 13.74 1.29 9.49
N ARG A 13 14.38 2.42 9.63
CA ARG A 13 15.42 2.64 10.65
C ARG A 13 14.85 2.95 12.03
N PHE A 14 13.57 3.24 12.13
CA PHE A 14 12.89 3.61 13.38
C PHE A 14 12.03 2.48 13.96
N GLU A 15 11.88 1.37 13.26
CA GLU A 15 11.09 0.21 13.68
C GLU A 15 11.45 -0.24 15.11
N PHE A 16 12.74 -0.48 15.35
CA PHE A 16 13.26 -0.90 16.65
C PHE A 16 13.92 0.23 17.44
N HIS A 17 14.01 1.45 16.89
CA HIS A 17 14.60 2.64 17.47
C HIS A 17 13.62 3.80 17.40
N ASN A 18 12.53 3.71 18.15
CA ASN A 18 11.40 4.60 18.06
C ASN A 18 11.78 6.07 18.10
N HIS A 19 11.25 6.83 17.12
CA HIS A 19 11.41 8.26 16.99
C HIS A 19 10.08 8.95 17.22
N ARG A 20 9.98 9.80 18.27
CA ARG A 20 8.71 10.41 18.68
C ARG A 20 8.64 11.90 18.35
N SER A 21 9.27 12.31 17.25
CA SER A 21 9.27 13.67 16.75
C SER A 21 9.09 13.64 15.23
N LYS A 22 8.57 14.73 14.66
CA LYS A 22 8.51 14.93 13.21
C LYS A 22 9.83 15.49 12.64
N GLU A 23 10.79 15.83 13.51
CA GLU A 23 12.08 16.42 13.16
C GLU A 23 13.12 15.31 12.92
N PHE A 24 13.33 14.92 11.68
CA PHE A 24 14.37 13.97 11.24
C PHE A 24 14.69 14.14 9.75
N VAL A 25 15.86 13.67 9.33
CA VAL A 25 16.20 13.57 7.90
C VAL A 25 15.39 12.42 7.30
N LEU A 26 14.62 12.68 6.22
CA LEU A 26 13.67 11.70 5.69
C LEU A 26 14.36 10.44 5.19
N PHE A 27 15.41 10.58 4.42
CA PHE A 27 16.21 9.47 3.88
C PHE A 27 17.66 9.56 4.30
N THR A 28 18.23 8.45 4.78
CA THR A 28 19.64 8.32 5.19
C THR A 28 20.17 6.97 4.71
N PRO A 29 21.48 6.75 4.65
CA PRO A 29 22.04 5.47 4.22
C PRO A 29 21.57 4.25 5.02
N GLU A 30 21.04 4.44 6.22
CA GLU A 30 20.49 3.36 7.07
C GLU A 30 19.06 2.95 6.67
N CYS A 31 18.38 3.77 5.87
CA CYS A 31 17.06 3.42 5.34
C CYS A 31 17.19 2.25 4.36
N ARG A 32 16.21 1.35 4.40
CA ARG A 32 16.17 0.16 3.55
C ARG A 32 14.75 -0.20 3.17
N VAL A 33 14.62 -1.02 2.16
CA VAL A 33 13.38 -1.73 1.83
C VAL A 33 13.16 -2.85 2.83
N THR A 34 11.93 -3.02 3.34
CA THR A 34 11.53 -4.12 4.21
C THR A 34 10.45 -4.99 3.53
N ASP A 35 9.88 -5.93 4.28
CA ASP A 35 8.80 -6.78 3.78
C ASP A 35 7.53 -5.98 3.38
N ASP A 36 7.31 -4.80 3.94
CA ASP A 36 6.24 -3.88 3.53
C ASP A 36 6.30 -3.58 2.02
N SER A 37 7.45 -3.13 1.54
CA SER A 37 7.65 -2.84 0.11
C SER A 37 7.64 -4.10 -0.73
N ILE A 38 8.32 -5.17 -0.28
CA ILE A 38 8.39 -6.43 -1.03
C ILE A 38 6.99 -7.00 -1.24
N MET A 39 6.16 -7.03 -0.20
CA MET A 39 4.80 -7.57 -0.28
C MET A 39 3.83 -6.63 -0.98
N THR A 40 4.02 -5.32 -0.91
CA THR A 40 3.28 -4.35 -1.73
C THR A 40 3.52 -4.61 -3.22
N LEU A 41 4.78 -4.76 -3.62
CA LEU A 41 5.15 -5.06 -5.02
C LEU A 41 4.66 -6.46 -5.44
N ALA A 42 4.61 -7.42 -4.52
CA ALA A 42 4.04 -8.74 -4.80
C ALA A 42 2.53 -8.67 -5.12
N VAL A 43 1.76 -7.86 -4.37
CA VAL A 43 0.34 -7.65 -4.66
C VAL A 43 0.14 -6.92 -6.00
N ALA A 44 0.96 -5.90 -6.29
CA ALA A 44 0.94 -5.21 -7.57
C ALA A 44 1.19 -6.17 -8.74
N GLN A 45 2.23 -7.00 -8.65
CA GLN A 45 2.56 -8.01 -9.64
C GLN A 45 1.41 -9.00 -9.82
N ALA A 46 0.77 -9.47 -8.73
CA ALA A 46 -0.35 -10.39 -8.80
C ALA A 46 -1.56 -9.81 -9.55
N ILE A 47 -1.86 -8.53 -9.33
CA ILE A 47 -2.92 -7.82 -10.07
C ILE A 47 -2.56 -7.77 -11.56
N MET A 48 -1.34 -7.35 -11.91
CA MET A 48 -0.88 -7.27 -13.31
C MET A 48 -0.92 -8.64 -13.98
N ASP A 49 -0.40 -9.69 -13.35
CA ASP A 49 -0.41 -11.07 -13.88
C ASP A 49 -1.84 -11.59 -14.12
N THR A 50 -2.76 -11.24 -13.19
CA THR A 50 -4.17 -11.61 -13.32
C THR A 50 -4.81 -10.92 -14.53
N LEU A 51 -4.54 -9.63 -14.73
CA LEU A 51 -5.06 -8.89 -15.87
C LEU A 51 -4.51 -9.41 -17.19
N VAL A 52 -3.23 -9.77 -17.26
CA VAL A 52 -2.62 -10.42 -18.45
C VAL A 52 -3.37 -11.71 -18.78
N THR A 53 -3.55 -12.59 -17.78
CA THR A 53 -4.21 -13.88 -17.96
C THR A 53 -5.68 -13.72 -18.41
N LEU A 54 -6.36 -12.70 -17.93
CA LEU A 54 -7.74 -12.37 -18.31
C LEU A 54 -7.86 -11.60 -19.63
N GLY A 55 -6.74 -11.35 -20.33
CA GLY A 55 -6.72 -10.56 -21.58
C GLY A 55 -7.12 -9.09 -21.38
N ARG A 56 -6.90 -8.54 -20.18
CA ARG A 56 -7.33 -7.19 -19.78
C ARG A 56 -6.18 -6.17 -19.69
N SER A 57 -4.94 -6.58 -19.98
CA SER A 57 -3.78 -5.69 -20.00
C SER A 57 -3.93 -4.66 -21.10
N ARG A 58 -3.59 -3.40 -20.82
CA ARG A 58 -3.31 -2.45 -21.91
C ARG A 58 -2.09 -2.96 -22.66
N PRO A 59 -2.13 -3.03 -24.01
CA PRO A 59 -0.91 -3.33 -24.75
C PRO A 59 0.12 -2.26 -24.39
N ALA A 60 1.34 -2.68 -24.01
CA ALA A 60 2.47 -1.77 -23.92
C ALA A 60 2.53 -1.04 -25.27
N HIS A 61 2.39 0.28 -25.29
CA HIS A 61 2.62 1.06 -26.48
C HIS A 61 4.03 0.74 -26.94
N ALA A 62 4.14 0.18 -28.15
CA ALA A 62 5.42 -0.06 -28.80
C ALA A 62 6.24 1.25 -28.68
N ALA A 63 7.40 1.14 -28.07
CA ALA A 63 8.37 2.22 -28.00
C ALA A 63 8.85 2.51 -29.45
N GLY A 64 8.26 3.53 -30.06
CA GLY A 64 8.60 3.95 -31.43
C GLY A 64 7.94 5.27 -31.75
N GLY A 65 8.66 6.37 -31.52
CA GLY A 65 8.24 7.70 -32.00
C GLY A 65 8.72 8.83 -31.09
N GLY A 66 9.71 9.57 -31.59
CA GLY A 66 10.46 10.65 -30.98
C GLY A 66 9.69 11.62 -30.06
N ARG A 67 10.32 11.91 -28.95
CA ARG A 67 9.98 13.05 -28.09
C ARG A 67 10.20 14.38 -28.82
N ALA A 68 9.12 15.05 -29.18
CA ALA A 68 9.11 16.49 -29.41
C ALA A 68 8.36 17.13 -28.24
N GLY A 69 8.98 18.15 -27.65
CA GLY A 69 8.64 18.91 -26.48
C GLY A 69 7.17 18.96 -26.07
N ALA A 70 6.89 18.43 -24.89
CA ALA A 70 5.65 18.65 -24.19
C ALA A 70 5.95 19.22 -22.81
N THR A 71 5.35 20.37 -22.54
CA THR A 71 5.36 21.11 -21.28
C THR A 71 4.84 20.25 -20.13
N ASP A 72 5.58 20.31 -19.02
CA ASP A 72 5.35 19.65 -17.73
C ASP A 72 4.04 20.11 -17.07
N ALA A 73 2.92 19.50 -17.44
CA ALA A 73 1.68 19.57 -16.68
C ALA A 73 1.11 18.14 -16.59
N ARG A 74 1.33 17.49 -15.44
CA ARG A 74 0.58 16.25 -15.12
C ARG A 74 -0.91 16.58 -15.17
N PRO A 75 -1.75 15.68 -15.77
CA PRO A 75 -3.21 15.81 -15.67
C PRO A 75 -3.61 15.89 -14.20
N SER A 76 -4.49 16.81 -13.85
CA SER A 76 -4.99 16.94 -12.48
C SER A 76 -5.77 15.69 -12.13
N LEU A 77 -5.71 15.26 -10.86
CA LEU A 77 -6.46 14.12 -10.31
C LEU A 77 -7.98 14.16 -10.58
N LYS A 78 -8.49 15.29 -11.10
CA LYS A 78 -9.89 15.49 -11.50
C LYS A 78 -10.26 14.87 -12.85
N ASP A 79 -9.28 14.50 -13.68
CA ASP A 79 -9.53 13.96 -15.01
C ASP A 79 -9.85 12.45 -15.01
N ASP A 80 -9.64 11.76 -13.88
CA ASP A 80 -9.98 10.33 -13.74
C ASP A 80 -11.50 10.06 -13.70
N ALA A 81 -12.32 11.05 -13.36
CA ALA A 81 -13.80 10.92 -13.35
C ALA A 81 -14.39 10.74 -14.76
N ASN A 82 -13.60 11.01 -15.81
CA ASN A 82 -14.03 10.94 -17.21
C ASN A 82 -13.29 9.85 -18.01
N ARG A 83 -12.67 8.90 -17.31
CA ARG A 83 -12.05 7.75 -17.94
C ARG A 83 -13.14 6.92 -18.64
N PRO A 84 -13.06 6.67 -19.96
CA PRO A 84 -14.05 5.85 -20.62
C PRO A 84 -14.12 4.51 -19.90
N ALA A 85 -15.34 4.07 -19.59
CA ALA A 85 -15.64 2.76 -19.05
C ALA A 85 -15.11 1.71 -20.04
N ALA A 86 -13.83 1.38 -19.96
CA ALA A 86 -13.32 0.16 -20.57
C ALA A 86 -14.20 -0.94 -19.97
N THR A 87 -14.86 -1.70 -20.83
CA THR A 87 -15.81 -2.76 -20.53
C THR A 87 -15.41 -3.46 -19.24
N SER A 88 -16.10 -3.12 -18.14
CA SER A 88 -15.86 -3.71 -16.83
C SER A 88 -16.32 -5.15 -16.90
N ILE A 89 -15.41 -6.05 -17.23
CA ILE A 89 -15.69 -7.46 -17.03
C ILE A 89 -15.76 -7.64 -15.50
N PRO A 90 -16.91 -8.09 -14.96
CA PRO A 90 -17.07 -8.20 -13.52
C PRO A 90 -16.02 -9.15 -12.94
N TRP A 91 -15.59 -8.89 -11.71
CA TRP A 91 -14.74 -9.79 -10.95
C TRP A 91 -15.56 -11.03 -10.55
N THR A 92 -15.58 -12.03 -11.43
CA THR A 92 -16.24 -13.32 -11.15
C THR A 92 -15.49 -14.07 -10.06
N ALA A 93 -16.13 -15.05 -9.43
CA ALA A 93 -15.46 -15.93 -8.46
C ALA A 93 -14.17 -16.53 -9.04
N ALA A 94 -14.20 -17.04 -10.27
CA ALA A 94 -13.01 -17.57 -10.94
C ALA A 94 -11.88 -16.54 -11.13
N ALA A 95 -12.22 -15.27 -11.42
CA ALA A 95 -11.23 -14.20 -11.55
C ALA A 95 -10.61 -13.83 -10.18
N LEU A 96 -11.40 -13.84 -9.12
CA LEU A 96 -10.93 -13.62 -7.75
C LEU A 96 -10.06 -14.78 -7.25
N ASP A 97 -10.42 -16.02 -7.57
CA ASP A 97 -9.60 -17.19 -7.26
C ASP A 97 -8.26 -17.15 -8.01
N LEU A 98 -8.26 -16.73 -9.29
CA LEU A 98 -7.03 -16.52 -10.04
C LEU A 98 -6.15 -15.44 -9.42
N LEU A 99 -6.74 -14.32 -8.97
CA LEU A 99 -6.02 -13.25 -8.27
C LEU A 99 -5.39 -13.79 -6.97
N ALA A 100 -6.13 -14.55 -6.18
CA ALA A 100 -5.62 -15.15 -4.95
C ALA A 100 -4.43 -16.10 -5.24
N GLN A 101 -4.53 -16.94 -6.28
CA GLN A 101 -3.43 -17.83 -6.69
C GLN A 101 -2.19 -17.04 -7.17
N ASN A 102 -2.39 -15.99 -7.96
CA ASN A 102 -1.29 -15.13 -8.40
C ASN A 102 -0.66 -14.38 -7.23
N THR A 103 -1.47 -13.98 -6.23
CA THR A 103 -0.97 -13.36 -5.00
C THR A 103 -0.06 -14.32 -4.23
N ILE A 104 -0.47 -15.57 -4.03
CA ILE A 104 0.36 -16.60 -3.39
C ILE A 104 1.69 -16.74 -4.15
N ARG A 105 1.63 -16.91 -5.48
CA ARG A 105 2.84 -17.10 -6.31
C ARG A 105 3.78 -15.90 -6.25
N ALA A 106 3.25 -14.69 -6.34
CA ALA A 106 4.04 -13.46 -6.31
C ALA A 106 4.71 -13.26 -4.93
N MET A 107 3.95 -13.43 -3.83
CA MET A 107 4.47 -13.31 -2.48
C MET A 107 5.55 -14.35 -2.18
N GLN A 108 5.33 -15.61 -2.54
CA GLN A 108 6.36 -16.65 -2.35
C GLN A 108 7.59 -16.41 -3.21
N ARG A 109 7.41 -16.01 -4.46
CA ARG A 109 8.53 -15.74 -5.37
C ARG A 109 9.40 -14.59 -4.88
N LEU A 110 8.78 -13.42 -4.60
CA LEU A 110 9.52 -12.25 -4.14
C LEU A 110 10.07 -12.45 -2.74
N GLY A 111 9.27 -12.95 -1.80
CA GLY A 111 9.72 -13.20 -0.44
C GLY A 111 10.93 -14.14 -0.36
N ARG A 112 10.91 -15.24 -1.12
CA ARG A 112 12.06 -16.18 -1.20
C ARG A 112 13.30 -15.54 -1.83
N HIS A 113 13.15 -14.52 -2.66
CA HIS A 113 14.28 -13.79 -3.24
C HIS A 113 14.86 -12.77 -2.25
N TYR A 114 14.05 -12.24 -1.35
CA TYR A 114 14.41 -11.27 -0.31
C TYR A 114 14.10 -11.82 1.09
N PRO A 115 14.75 -12.92 1.53
CA PRO A 115 14.32 -13.66 2.73
C PRO A 115 14.54 -12.91 4.05
N ASP A 116 15.47 -11.94 4.08
CA ASP A 116 15.94 -11.27 5.30
C ASP A 116 15.36 -9.85 5.43
N CYS A 117 14.11 -9.63 4.98
CA CYS A 117 13.48 -8.31 4.94
C CYS A 117 12.50 -8.02 6.10
N GLY A 118 12.53 -8.77 7.20
CA GLY A 118 11.72 -8.44 8.38
C GLY A 118 10.43 -9.24 8.53
N TYR A 119 10.20 -10.28 7.73
CA TYR A 119 8.95 -11.05 7.78
C TYR A 119 8.65 -11.65 9.15
N GLY A 120 7.39 -11.53 9.61
CA GLY A 120 6.91 -12.25 10.79
C GLY A 120 7.04 -13.77 10.63
N GLY A 121 7.34 -14.48 11.72
CA GLY A 121 7.69 -15.91 11.70
C GLY A 121 6.66 -16.83 11.05
N HIS A 122 5.35 -16.58 11.23
CA HIS A 122 4.30 -17.35 10.56
C HIS A 122 4.30 -17.11 9.04
N PHE A 123 4.51 -15.85 8.61
CA PHE A 123 4.59 -15.53 7.19
C PHE A 123 5.85 -16.12 6.56
N ALA A 124 6.99 -16.08 7.22
CA ALA A 124 8.22 -16.71 6.76
C ALA A 124 8.02 -18.22 6.54
N SER A 125 7.37 -18.90 7.48
CA SER A 125 7.05 -20.33 7.33
C SER A 125 6.09 -20.58 6.15
N TRP A 126 5.04 -19.76 6.00
CA TRP A 126 4.09 -19.81 4.89
C TRP A 126 4.76 -19.58 3.54
N MET A 127 5.69 -18.65 3.48
CA MET A 127 6.43 -18.26 2.27
C MET A 127 7.25 -19.42 1.68
N PHE A 128 7.80 -20.30 2.52
CA PHE A 128 8.56 -21.48 2.09
C PHE A 128 7.73 -22.75 2.00
N SER A 129 6.44 -22.71 2.34
CA SER A 129 5.56 -23.89 2.26
C SER A 129 5.24 -24.28 0.82
N ASP A 130 5.25 -25.59 0.55
CA ASP A 130 4.75 -26.15 -0.72
C ASP A 130 3.21 -26.20 -0.80
N GLN A 131 2.56 -26.08 0.36
CA GLN A 131 1.10 -26.04 0.49
C GLN A 131 0.68 -24.83 1.34
N PRO A 132 0.88 -23.60 0.83
CA PRO A 132 0.55 -22.38 1.57
C PRO A 132 -0.96 -22.32 1.85
N ARG A 133 -1.33 -22.17 3.11
CA ARG A 133 -2.71 -22.03 3.56
C ARG A 133 -2.85 -20.81 4.46
N PRO A 134 -4.01 -20.17 4.49
CA PRO A 134 -4.29 -19.13 5.48
C PRO A 134 -4.09 -19.64 6.91
N TYR A 135 -3.69 -18.76 7.82
CA TYR A 135 -3.35 -19.16 9.19
C TYR A 135 -3.96 -18.22 10.25
N GLN A 136 -5.12 -17.64 9.93
CA GLN A 136 -5.91 -16.78 10.83
C GLN A 136 -5.10 -15.59 11.40
N SER A 137 -4.17 -15.05 10.60
CA SER A 137 -3.44 -13.86 10.99
C SER A 137 -4.36 -12.63 11.03
N TYR A 138 -4.15 -11.80 12.04
CA TYR A 138 -4.70 -10.46 12.18
C TYR A 138 -3.59 -9.39 12.21
N GLY A 139 -2.40 -9.76 11.81
CA GLY A 139 -1.24 -8.88 11.72
C GLY A 139 -1.42 -7.75 10.73
N ASN A 140 -0.73 -6.63 10.98
CA ASN A 140 -0.74 -5.44 10.12
C ASN A 140 -0.13 -5.69 8.74
N GLY A 141 0.59 -6.81 8.56
CA GLY A 141 1.01 -7.32 7.26
C GLY A 141 -0.11 -7.48 6.23
N ALA A 142 -1.38 -7.56 6.67
CA ALA A 142 -2.54 -7.46 5.79
C ALA A 142 -2.70 -6.07 5.17
N ALA A 143 -2.55 -5.02 5.98
CA ALA A 143 -2.82 -3.63 5.62
C ALA A 143 -1.64 -2.95 4.90
N MET A 144 -0.39 -3.26 5.30
CA MET A 144 0.82 -2.65 4.74
C MET A 144 0.93 -2.82 3.22
N ARG A 145 0.54 -4.00 2.72
CA ARG A 145 0.71 -4.41 1.33
C ARG A 145 -0.50 -4.18 0.43
N ILE A 146 -1.61 -3.64 0.96
CA ILE A 146 -2.90 -3.59 0.25
C ILE A 146 -3.02 -2.43 -0.74
N SER A 147 -2.09 -1.46 -0.70
CA SER A 147 -2.18 -0.22 -1.46
C SER A 147 -2.46 -0.41 -2.96
N PRO A 148 -1.91 -1.42 -3.67
CA PRO A 148 -2.23 -1.64 -5.07
C PRO A 148 -3.74 -1.84 -5.33
N VAL A 149 -4.45 -2.51 -4.41
CA VAL A 149 -5.91 -2.68 -4.51
C VAL A 149 -6.62 -1.34 -4.45
N GLY A 150 -6.28 -0.47 -3.48
CA GLY A 150 -6.87 0.85 -3.34
C GLY A 150 -6.63 1.75 -4.56
N PHE A 151 -5.46 1.61 -5.21
CA PHE A 151 -5.15 2.33 -6.46
C PHE A 151 -5.81 1.73 -7.70
N PHE A 152 -6.05 0.44 -7.72
CA PHE A 152 -6.61 -0.27 -8.87
C PHE A 152 -8.14 -0.24 -8.91
N ALA A 153 -8.81 -0.43 -7.79
CA ALA A 153 -10.26 -0.58 -7.68
C ALA A 153 -11.02 0.63 -8.26
N ARG A 154 -12.17 0.37 -8.88
CA ARG A 154 -13.03 1.37 -9.54
C ARG A 154 -14.33 1.63 -8.79
N SER A 155 -14.65 0.77 -7.82
CA SER A 155 -15.82 0.90 -6.95
C SER A 155 -15.50 0.37 -5.55
N GLU A 156 -16.33 0.74 -4.57
CA GLU A 156 -16.20 0.22 -3.21
C GLU A 156 -16.40 -1.31 -3.16
N ASP A 157 -17.26 -1.86 -4.00
CA ASP A 157 -17.45 -3.31 -4.12
C ASP A 157 -16.19 -4.00 -4.65
N GLU A 158 -15.51 -3.40 -5.64
CA GLU A 158 -14.22 -3.90 -6.10
C GLU A 158 -13.16 -3.81 -4.99
N VAL A 159 -13.12 -2.72 -4.21
CA VAL A 159 -12.23 -2.62 -3.03
C VAL A 159 -12.44 -3.81 -2.11
N LYS A 160 -13.68 -4.12 -1.73
CA LYS A 160 -14.01 -5.22 -0.83
C LYS A 160 -13.61 -6.59 -1.39
N GLN A 161 -14.02 -6.86 -2.64
CA GLN A 161 -13.75 -8.15 -3.29
C GLN A 161 -12.25 -8.39 -3.48
N LEU A 162 -11.52 -7.40 -4.00
CA LEU A 162 -10.11 -7.53 -4.27
C LEU A 162 -9.27 -7.56 -2.99
N SER A 163 -9.60 -6.69 -2.00
CA SER A 163 -8.93 -6.74 -0.69
C SER A 163 -9.05 -8.11 -0.05
N ARG A 164 -10.25 -8.68 -0.07
CA ARG A 164 -10.47 -10.04 0.47
C ARG A 164 -9.64 -11.07 -0.29
N ALA A 165 -9.64 -11.04 -1.63
CA ALA A 165 -8.95 -12.03 -2.45
C ALA A 165 -7.43 -12.05 -2.19
N VAL A 166 -6.78 -10.87 -2.09
CA VAL A 166 -5.33 -10.79 -1.88
C VAL A 166 -4.92 -10.95 -0.41
N THR A 167 -5.83 -10.70 0.53
CA THR A 167 -5.54 -10.73 1.97
C THR A 167 -5.79 -12.11 2.58
N ALA A 168 -6.89 -12.77 2.20
CA ALA A 168 -7.31 -14.04 2.78
C ALA A 168 -6.35 -15.19 2.51
N VAL A 169 -5.37 -15.03 1.63
CA VAL A 169 -4.33 -16.05 1.35
C VAL A 169 -3.44 -16.34 2.57
N THR A 170 -3.40 -15.41 3.53
CA THR A 170 -2.64 -15.52 4.79
C THR A 170 -3.46 -15.01 5.98
N HIS A 171 -4.04 -13.81 5.86
CA HIS A 171 -4.71 -13.05 6.92
C HIS A 171 -6.24 -13.20 6.76
N ASP A 172 -6.75 -14.38 7.03
CA ASP A 172 -8.19 -14.69 6.92
C ASP A 172 -8.98 -14.48 8.22
N HIS A 173 -8.32 -13.98 9.29
CA HIS A 173 -8.98 -13.52 10.50
C HIS A 173 -9.80 -12.25 10.22
N PRO A 174 -10.99 -12.05 10.83
CA PRO A 174 -11.84 -10.87 10.59
C PRO A 174 -11.11 -9.53 10.74
N GLU A 175 -10.23 -9.37 11.74
CA GLU A 175 -9.46 -8.14 11.94
C GLU A 175 -8.39 -7.93 10.87
N GLY A 176 -7.76 -8.99 10.35
CA GLY A 176 -6.81 -8.90 9.23
C GLY A 176 -7.51 -8.44 7.94
N LEU A 177 -8.66 -9.04 7.63
CA LEU A 177 -9.48 -8.66 6.47
C LEU A 177 -9.99 -7.22 6.60
N LYS A 178 -10.48 -6.83 7.79
CA LYS A 178 -10.98 -5.50 8.08
C LYS A 178 -9.89 -4.43 7.93
N GLY A 179 -8.68 -4.68 8.47
CA GLY A 179 -7.57 -3.74 8.38
C GLY A 179 -7.13 -3.47 6.94
N ALA A 180 -7.00 -4.53 6.14
CA ALA A 180 -6.68 -4.41 4.73
C ALA A 180 -7.78 -3.66 3.96
N GLU A 181 -9.04 -4.02 4.15
CA GLU A 181 -10.18 -3.37 3.49
C GLU A 181 -10.28 -1.89 3.87
N ALA A 182 -10.15 -1.55 5.16
CA ALA A 182 -10.16 -0.17 5.63
C ALA A 182 -9.07 0.67 4.96
N THR A 183 -7.83 0.15 4.91
CA THR A 183 -6.70 0.81 4.26
C THR A 183 -6.96 1.05 2.76
N ALA A 184 -7.38 0.02 2.04
CA ALA A 184 -7.70 0.14 0.61
C ALA A 184 -8.87 1.10 0.35
N MET A 185 -9.87 1.13 1.25
CA MET A 185 -11.02 2.04 1.17
C MET A 185 -10.60 3.50 1.34
N VAL A 186 -9.72 3.82 2.30
CA VAL A 186 -9.19 5.18 2.44
C VAL A 186 -8.45 5.62 1.18
N ILE A 187 -7.58 4.78 0.63
CA ILE A 187 -6.84 5.06 -0.61
C ILE A 187 -7.81 5.31 -1.77
N PHE A 188 -8.80 4.44 -1.95
CA PHE A 188 -9.82 4.58 -2.98
C PHE A 188 -10.59 5.89 -2.84
N LEU A 189 -11.10 6.22 -1.65
CA LEU A 189 -11.87 7.44 -1.41
C LEU A 189 -11.01 8.71 -1.61
N ALA A 190 -9.75 8.70 -1.17
CA ALA A 190 -8.81 9.79 -1.39
C ALA A 190 -8.57 10.04 -2.89
N ARG A 191 -8.37 8.98 -3.68
CA ARG A 191 -8.28 9.06 -5.15
C ARG A 191 -9.54 9.63 -5.80
N GLN A 192 -10.72 9.36 -5.23
CA GLN A 192 -11.98 9.92 -5.71
C GLN A 192 -12.17 11.40 -5.29
N GLY A 193 -11.17 12.01 -4.66
CA GLY A 193 -11.23 13.40 -4.19
C GLY A 193 -12.15 13.63 -3.01
N ARG A 194 -12.48 12.57 -2.25
CA ARG A 194 -13.26 12.72 -1.01
C ARG A 194 -12.46 13.48 0.03
N SER A 195 -13.13 14.39 0.72
CA SER A 195 -12.51 15.15 1.80
C SER A 195 -12.14 14.23 2.98
N LYS A 196 -11.13 14.63 3.75
CA LYS A 196 -10.74 13.92 4.97
C LYS A 196 -11.88 13.76 5.98
N VAL A 197 -12.81 14.71 6.03
CA VAL A 197 -14.01 14.64 6.85
C VAL A 197 -14.94 13.52 6.40
N GLU A 198 -15.15 13.38 5.08
CA GLU A 198 -15.95 12.28 4.53
C GLU A 198 -15.27 10.93 4.75
N ILE A 199 -13.95 10.86 4.54
CA ILE A 199 -13.16 9.64 4.78
C ILE A 199 -13.26 9.24 6.26
N ARG A 200 -13.03 10.17 7.21
CA ARG A 200 -13.18 9.90 8.65
C ARG A 200 -14.56 9.35 8.98
N ARG A 201 -15.62 10.00 8.49
CA ARG A 201 -17.00 9.56 8.73
C ARG A 201 -17.23 8.12 8.25
N ARG A 202 -16.69 7.79 7.07
CA ARG A 202 -16.80 6.45 6.50
C ARG A 202 -16.08 5.42 7.35
N ILE A 203 -14.84 5.70 7.75
CA ILE A 203 -14.02 4.77 8.55
C ILE A 203 -14.62 4.56 9.94
N VAL A 204 -15.09 5.62 10.59
CA VAL A 204 -15.73 5.51 11.92
C VAL A 204 -17.03 4.71 11.85
N ALA A 205 -17.79 4.84 10.77
CA ALA A 205 -19.06 4.11 10.63
C ALA A 205 -18.86 2.60 10.42
N ASP A 206 -17.83 2.18 9.67
CA ASP A 206 -17.77 0.82 9.14
C ASP A 206 -16.57 0.00 9.64
N TYR A 207 -15.50 0.65 10.15
CA TYR A 207 -14.24 -0.05 10.42
C TYR A 207 -13.70 0.18 11.83
N TYR A 208 -13.27 1.41 12.17
CA TYR A 208 -12.54 1.70 13.39
C TYR A 208 -12.99 3.01 14.04
N PRO A 209 -13.15 3.06 15.36
CA PRO A 209 -13.24 4.34 16.05
C PRO A 209 -11.94 5.13 15.87
N LEU A 210 -12.06 6.44 15.66
CA LEU A 210 -10.94 7.39 15.56
C LEU A 210 -11.18 8.50 16.60
N ASP A 211 -11.17 8.11 17.87
CA ASP A 211 -11.50 8.93 19.03
C ASP A 211 -10.26 9.45 19.77
N PHE A 212 -9.13 9.49 19.09
CA PHE A 212 -7.86 9.99 19.58
C PHE A 212 -7.20 10.90 18.54
N THR A 213 -6.18 11.65 18.98
CA THR A 213 -5.25 12.35 18.08
C THR A 213 -3.85 11.73 18.18
N ILE A 214 -3.01 11.98 17.18
CA ILE A 214 -1.61 11.50 17.19
C ILE A 214 -0.86 12.06 18.39
N ASP A 215 -1.10 13.33 18.76
CA ASP A 215 -0.44 13.93 19.92
C ASP A 215 -0.83 13.27 21.25
N GLN A 216 -2.09 12.84 21.38
CA GLN A 216 -2.57 12.14 22.60
C GLN A 216 -1.90 10.78 22.79
N ILE A 217 -1.64 10.06 21.71
CA ILE A 217 -1.09 8.68 21.80
C ILE A 217 0.43 8.63 21.70
N ARG A 218 1.10 9.66 21.14
CA ARG A 218 2.53 9.64 20.82
C ARG A 218 3.43 9.22 21.99
N SER A 219 3.10 9.65 23.22
CA SER A 219 3.92 9.33 24.40
C SER A 219 3.72 7.92 24.94
N THR A 220 2.60 7.28 24.63
CA THR A 220 2.17 6.00 25.23
C THR A 220 2.05 4.85 24.25
N TYR A 221 1.92 5.13 22.96
CA TYR A 221 1.82 4.10 21.93
C TYR A 221 3.11 3.26 21.88
N GLY A 222 2.96 1.94 21.86
CA GLY A 222 4.06 0.98 21.82
C GLY A 222 4.04 0.16 20.53
N PHE A 223 5.04 -0.69 20.37
CA PHE A 223 5.13 -1.61 19.23
C PHE A 223 3.90 -2.53 19.17
N ASN A 224 3.25 -2.58 18.02
CA ASN A 224 2.04 -3.36 17.80
C ASN A 224 1.96 -3.83 16.35
N GLU A 225 1.91 -5.15 16.17
CA GLU A 225 1.88 -5.80 14.86
C GLU A 225 0.45 -6.19 14.42
N SER A 226 -0.58 -5.80 15.17
CA SER A 226 -1.97 -6.14 14.80
C SER A 226 -2.63 -5.06 13.95
N CYS A 227 -3.53 -5.45 13.05
CA CYS A 227 -4.31 -4.49 12.26
C CYS A 227 -5.07 -3.48 13.13
N GLN A 228 -5.73 -3.94 14.19
CA GLN A 228 -6.50 -3.07 15.09
C GLN A 228 -5.62 -2.14 15.93
N GLY A 229 -4.35 -2.47 16.10
CA GLY A 229 -3.39 -1.64 16.81
C GLY A 229 -2.55 -0.72 15.90
N THR A 230 -2.58 -0.90 14.58
CA THR A 230 -1.76 -0.14 13.61
C THR A 230 -2.61 0.70 12.66
N VAL A 231 -3.67 0.11 12.08
CA VAL A 231 -4.44 0.76 11.00
C VAL A 231 -5.16 2.03 11.45
N PRO A 232 -5.85 2.08 12.61
CA PRO A 232 -6.46 3.33 13.07
C PRO A 232 -5.45 4.46 13.25
N GLN A 233 -4.25 4.15 13.77
CA GLN A 233 -3.18 5.13 13.99
C GLN A 233 -2.63 5.67 12.66
N ALA A 234 -2.43 4.79 11.69
CA ALA A 234 -1.98 5.18 10.35
C ALA A 234 -3.03 6.04 9.63
N ILE A 235 -4.31 5.70 9.76
CA ILE A 235 -5.42 6.51 9.21
C ILE A 235 -5.46 7.88 9.89
N GLU A 236 -5.33 7.94 11.23
CA GLU A 236 -5.34 9.21 11.95
C GLU A 236 -4.15 10.08 11.57
N ALA A 237 -2.94 9.50 11.43
CA ALA A 237 -1.76 10.21 10.96
C ALA A 237 -1.96 10.82 9.56
N PHE A 238 -2.62 10.11 8.65
CA PHE A 238 -3.04 10.65 7.36
C PHE A 238 -4.06 11.77 7.51
N LEU A 239 -5.08 11.59 8.33
CA LEU A 239 -6.17 12.58 8.48
C LEU A 239 -5.68 13.89 9.11
N GLU A 240 -4.71 13.86 10.01
CA GLU A 240 -4.12 15.05 10.62
C GLU A 240 -3.08 15.75 9.72
N SER A 241 -2.50 15.06 8.73
CA SER A 241 -1.43 15.58 7.89
C SER A 241 -1.88 16.71 6.94
N GLN A 242 -0.92 17.52 6.47
CA GLN A 242 -1.17 18.64 5.55
C GLN A 242 -0.46 18.48 4.19
N SER A 243 0.44 17.51 4.08
CA SER A 243 1.16 17.18 2.84
C SER A 243 1.59 15.72 2.85
N PHE A 244 2.10 15.22 1.73
CA PHE A 244 2.66 13.88 1.64
C PHE A 244 3.79 13.64 2.65
N GLU A 245 4.78 14.54 2.70
CA GLU A 245 5.91 14.43 3.63
C GLU A 245 5.45 14.56 5.09
N ASP A 246 4.53 15.47 5.36
CA ASP A 246 3.97 15.64 6.71
C ASP A 246 3.25 14.37 7.19
N ALA A 247 2.56 13.65 6.31
CA ALA A 247 1.91 12.39 6.63
C ALA A 247 2.94 11.30 7.05
N ILE A 248 4.02 11.14 6.29
CA ILE A 248 5.11 10.21 6.63
C ILE A 248 5.73 10.56 7.98
N ARG A 249 6.05 11.85 8.19
CA ARG A 249 6.63 12.35 9.45
C ARG A 249 5.69 12.14 10.62
N THR A 250 4.41 12.38 10.41
CA THR A 250 3.38 12.18 11.44
C THR A 250 3.29 10.71 11.82
N ALA A 251 3.24 9.79 10.87
CA ALA A 251 3.19 8.35 11.11
C ALA A 251 4.42 7.86 11.89
N ILE A 252 5.63 8.20 11.44
CA ILE A 252 6.88 7.82 12.11
C ILE A 252 6.94 8.39 13.54
N SER A 253 6.42 9.61 13.76
CA SER A 253 6.42 10.24 15.09
C SER A 253 5.53 9.56 16.12
N VAL A 254 4.66 8.63 15.72
CA VAL A 254 3.88 7.81 16.64
C VAL A 254 4.80 6.83 17.38
N GLY A 255 5.87 6.38 16.75
CA GLY A 255 6.71 5.28 17.22
C GLY A 255 6.06 3.93 16.98
N GLY A 256 6.50 2.90 17.68
CA GLY A 256 6.03 1.53 17.45
C GLY A 256 6.60 0.94 16.16
N ASP A 257 5.78 0.23 15.43
CA ASP A 257 6.06 -0.36 14.11
C ASP A 257 6.04 0.76 13.05
N SER A 258 7.15 1.50 12.99
CA SER A 258 7.21 2.81 12.32
C SER A 258 7.20 2.73 10.80
N ASP A 259 7.79 1.70 10.22
CA ASP A 259 7.80 1.45 8.77
C ASP A 259 6.40 1.04 8.28
N THR A 260 5.75 0.09 8.95
CA THR A 260 4.37 -0.30 8.63
C THR A 260 3.38 0.86 8.81
N LEU A 261 3.47 1.62 9.92
CA LEU A 261 2.65 2.82 10.10
C LEU A 261 2.85 3.82 8.95
N ALA A 262 4.11 4.07 8.57
CA ALA A 262 4.42 5.01 7.52
C ALA A 262 4.10 4.45 6.12
N ALA A 263 4.22 3.15 5.88
CA ALA A 263 3.81 2.52 4.62
C ALA A 263 2.30 2.66 4.39
N ILE A 264 1.48 2.33 5.38
CA ILE A 264 0.02 2.48 5.32
C ILE A 264 -0.37 3.95 5.11
N THR A 265 0.19 4.85 5.92
CA THR A 265 -0.09 6.29 5.85
C THR A 265 0.38 6.89 4.52
N GLY A 266 1.57 6.50 4.04
CA GLY A 266 2.17 6.98 2.80
C GLY A 266 1.34 6.63 1.56
N ALA A 267 0.74 5.44 1.53
CA ALA A 267 -0.17 5.05 0.47
C ALA A 267 -1.43 5.94 0.41
N MET A 268 -1.98 6.28 1.57
CA MET A 268 -3.14 7.18 1.68
C MET A 268 -2.77 8.61 1.29
N ALA A 269 -1.59 9.07 1.72
CA ALA A 269 -1.07 10.41 1.41
C ALA A 269 -0.77 10.56 -0.08
N GLU A 270 -0.20 9.56 -0.74
CA GLU A 270 -0.02 9.54 -2.20
C GLU A 270 -1.35 9.76 -2.93
N ALA A 271 -2.38 9.05 -2.52
CA ALA A 271 -3.72 9.14 -3.14
C ALA A 271 -4.36 10.52 -2.98
N CYS A 272 -4.04 11.23 -1.89
CA CYS A 272 -4.61 12.53 -1.56
C CYS A 272 -3.80 13.71 -2.11
N TYR A 273 -2.47 13.66 -1.99
CA TYR A 273 -1.57 14.80 -2.27
C TYR A 273 -0.68 14.60 -3.50
N GLY A 274 -0.55 13.36 -3.97
CA GLY A 274 0.55 12.99 -4.86
C GLY A 274 1.90 12.93 -4.12
N ILE A 275 2.95 12.53 -4.83
CA ILE A 275 4.30 12.41 -4.29
C ILE A 275 5.17 13.52 -4.87
N PRO A 276 5.87 14.36 -4.06
CA PRO A 276 6.83 15.34 -4.55
C PRO A 276 7.98 14.66 -5.32
N ASP A 277 8.40 15.22 -6.46
CA ASP A 277 9.39 14.61 -7.35
C ASP A 277 10.75 14.36 -6.66
N ALA A 278 11.16 15.26 -5.76
CA ALA A 278 12.41 15.08 -5.01
C ALA A 278 12.35 13.85 -4.08
N ILE A 279 11.22 13.62 -3.39
CA ILE A 279 11.01 12.46 -2.51
C ILE A 279 10.94 11.19 -3.36
N ARG A 280 10.20 11.24 -4.46
CA ARG A 280 10.09 10.14 -5.41
C ARG A 280 11.46 9.68 -5.92
N SER A 281 12.25 10.62 -6.41
CA SER A 281 13.56 10.33 -6.99
C SER A 281 14.52 9.70 -5.98
N GLN A 282 14.52 10.18 -4.74
CA GLN A 282 15.35 9.62 -3.67
C GLN A 282 14.91 8.20 -3.30
N ALA A 283 13.62 7.98 -3.08
CA ALA A 283 13.10 6.67 -2.70
C ALA A 283 13.36 5.59 -3.75
N LEU A 284 13.21 5.93 -5.03
CA LEU A 284 13.49 5.00 -6.13
C LEU A 284 14.96 4.54 -6.20
N GLY A 285 15.88 5.28 -5.58
CA GLY A 285 17.29 4.89 -5.43
C GLY A 285 17.53 3.74 -4.45
N TYR A 286 16.55 3.41 -3.60
CA TYR A 286 16.62 2.28 -2.66
C TYR A 286 16.12 0.96 -3.26
N LEU A 287 15.42 1.02 -4.41
CA LEU A 287 14.95 -0.16 -5.11
C LEU A 287 16.05 -0.72 -5.98
N ASP A 288 16.30 -2.01 -5.89
CA ASP A 288 17.13 -2.70 -6.87
C ASP A 288 16.41 -2.84 -8.23
N ALA A 289 17.11 -3.37 -9.22
CA ALA A 289 16.59 -3.47 -10.58
C ALA A 289 15.31 -4.30 -10.69
N GLN A 290 15.14 -5.35 -9.86
CA GLN A 290 13.96 -6.21 -9.90
C GLN A 290 12.74 -5.51 -9.30
N LEU A 291 12.87 -4.91 -8.13
CA LEU A 291 11.81 -4.17 -7.46
C LEU A 291 11.39 -2.96 -8.28
N ARG A 292 12.40 -2.26 -8.85
CA ARG A 292 12.18 -1.12 -9.72
C ARG A 292 11.40 -1.50 -10.99
N ALA A 293 11.72 -2.64 -11.59
CA ALA A 293 11.00 -3.10 -12.80
C ALA A 293 9.51 -3.36 -12.54
N ILE A 294 9.15 -3.84 -11.34
CA ILE A 294 7.74 -4.05 -10.96
C ILE A 294 7.04 -2.71 -10.76
N GLU A 295 7.70 -1.76 -10.09
CA GLU A 295 7.15 -0.42 -9.88
C GLU A 295 6.96 0.33 -11.20
N ASP A 296 7.95 0.33 -12.08
CA ASP A 296 7.88 0.96 -13.40
C ASP A 296 6.77 0.33 -14.28
N ALA A 297 6.59 -1.00 -14.22
CA ALA A 297 5.51 -1.69 -14.92
C ALA A 297 4.13 -1.32 -14.39
N TRP A 298 4.01 -1.16 -13.06
CA TRP A 298 2.78 -0.70 -12.42
C TRP A 298 2.40 0.71 -12.88
N GLU A 299 3.34 1.65 -12.83
CA GLU A 299 3.08 3.03 -13.25
C GLU A 299 2.76 3.18 -14.74
N LEU A 300 3.41 2.36 -15.57
CA LEU A 300 3.09 2.34 -17.01
C LEU A 300 1.65 1.87 -17.26
N GLN A 301 1.17 0.92 -16.45
CA GLN A 301 -0.17 0.33 -16.62
C GLN A 301 -1.26 1.14 -15.90
N PHE A 302 -0.92 1.79 -14.79
CA PHE A 302 -1.83 2.54 -13.92
C PHE A 302 -1.24 3.93 -13.58
N PRO A 303 -1.10 4.83 -14.58
CA PRO A 303 -0.46 6.14 -14.42
C PRO A 303 -1.23 7.07 -13.47
#